data_2db013f7ccbacacaae3b2307344d5f83
#
_entry.id   2db013f7ccbacacaae3b2307344d5f83
#
_cell.length_a   1.000
_cell.length_b   1.000
_cell.length_c   1.000
_cell.angle_alpha   90.00
_cell.angle_beta   90.00
_cell.angle_gamma   90.00
#
_symmetry.space_group_name_H-M   'P 1'
#
loop_
_entity.id
_entity.type
_entity.pdbx_description
1 polymer ?
#
loop_
_entity_poly.entity_id
_entity_poly.type
_entity_poly.pdbx_seq_one_letter_code
_entity_poly.pdbx_strand_id
1 'polypeptide(L)'
;MDEAQKPMQVIKIGLLGLGTVGASVIRILQKNKVAIEKKCGCSFEVIIACARDLEKPRDCSLDGLILTTDPLEVVRHPEVEVVVELIGGTTIALEVLIEAIEKSKHVVTANKAAIALHGNELIGTAKRNDIFLGFEAAIAG
;
A
#
# COMPACT_ATOMS: atom_id res chain seq x y z
N MET A 1 -28.74 0.58 -17.96
CA MET A 1 -28.28 1.53 -16.94
C MET A 1 -27.18 2.44 -17.52
N ASP A 2 -27.37 3.70 -17.38
CA ASP A 2 -26.40 4.69 -17.84
C ASP A 2 -25.09 4.52 -17.06
N GLU A 3 -23.94 4.69 -17.72
CA GLU A 3 -22.63 4.59 -17.07
C GLU A 3 -22.46 5.59 -15.92
N ALA A 4 -23.07 6.78 -16.03
CA ALA A 4 -23.04 7.78 -14.96
C ALA A 4 -23.67 7.28 -13.64
N GLN A 5 -24.46 6.22 -13.70
CA GLN A 5 -25.14 5.66 -12.53
C GLN A 5 -24.39 4.48 -11.90
N LYS A 6 -23.32 4.01 -12.53
CA LYS A 6 -22.51 2.94 -11.96
C LYS A 6 -21.73 3.45 -10.76
N PRO A 7 -21.71 2.69 -9.65
CA PRO A 7 -20.86 3.07 -8.52
C PRO A 7 -19.40 3.07 -8.93
N MET A 8 -18.65 4.04 -8.44
CA MET A 8 -17.21 4.09 -8.69
C MET A 8 -16.52 2.96 -7.96
N GLN A 9 -15.59 2.29 -8.63
CA GLN A 9 -14.77 1.26 -8.02
C GLN A 9 -13.85 1.90 -6.97
N VAL A 10 -13.79 1.31 -5.79
CA VAL A 10 -12.88 1.73 -4.73
C VAL A 10 -11.79 0.66 -4.58
N ILE A 11 -10.56 1.06 -4.80
CA ILE A 11 -9.40 0.19 -4.62
C ILE A 11 -8.91 0.35 -3.18
N LYS A 12 -8.89 -0.75 -2.43
CA LYS A 12 -8.58 -0.74 -1.00
C LYS A 12 -7.12 -1.02 -0.76
N ILE A 13 -6.48 -0.14 -0.02
CA ILE A 13 -5.05 -0.13 0.24
C ILE A 13 -4.76 -0.53 1.68
N GLY A 14 -3.76 -1.39 1.86
CA GLY A 14 -3.13 -1.65 3.14
C GLY A 14 -1.78 -0.95 3.18
N LEU A 15 -1.53 -0.17 4.24
CA LEU A 15 -0.33 0.65 4.36
C LEU A 15 0.59 0.09 5.42
N LEU A 16 1.83 -0.20 5.04
CA LEU A 16 2.86 -0.66 5.95
C LEU A 16 3.79 0.51 6.27
N GLY A 17 3.59 1.11 7.42
CA GLY A 17 4.34 2.26 7.89
C GLY A 17 3.51 3.54 7.90
N LEU A 18 3.43 4.19 9.07
CA LEU A 18 2.72 5.46 9.28
C LEU A 18 3.67 6.56 9.76
N GLY A 19 4.87 6.58 9.22
CA GLY A 19 5.79 7.69 9.44
C GLY A 19 5.38 8.90 8.59
N THR A 20 6.32 9.79 8.34
CA THR A 20 6.07 11.00 7.56
C THR A 20 5.53 10.70 6.17
N VAL A 21 6.12 9.72 5.48
CA VAL A 21 5.70 9.35 4.12
C VAL A 21 4.33 8.69 4.14
N GLY A 22 4.09 7.76 5.08
CA GLY A 22 2.79 7.09 5.19
C GLY A 22 1.66 8.05 5.48
N ALA A 23 1.86 8.97 6.41
CA ALA A 23 0.87 10.01 6.71
C ALA A 23 0.62 10.91 5.50
N SER A 24 1.66 11.21 4.72
CA SER A 24 1.53 11.99 3.48
C SER A 24 0.70 11.26 2.43
N VAL A 25 0.87 9.95 2.29
CA VAL A 25 0.07 9.15 1.36
C VAL A 25 -1.41 9.27 1.71
N ILE A 26 -1.76 9.08 2.97
CA ILE A 26 -3.15 9.19 3.43
C ILE A 26 -3.69 10.59 3.15
N ARG A 27 -2.94 11.61 3.51
CA ARG A 27 -3.35 13.01 3.32
C ARG A 27 -3.57 13.35 1.85
N ILE A 28 -2.65 12.93 0.97
CA ILE A 28 -2.75 13.19 -0.47
C ILE A 28 -3.97 12.50 -1.07
N LEU A 29 -4.24 11.25 -0.70
CA LEU A 29 -5.40 10.52 -1.21
C LEU A 29 -6.71 11.16 -0.74
N GLN A 30 -6.76 11.66 0.48
CA GLN A 30 -7.94 12.33 1.02
C GLN A 30 -8.15 13.71 0.36
N LYS A 31 -7.08 14.49 0.27
CA LYS A 31 -7.13 15.86 -0.25
C LYS A 31 -7.43 15.92 -1.74
N ASN A 32 -6.89 14.99 -2.51
CA ASN A 32 -6.98 14.99 -3.96
C ASN A 32 -7.98 13.95 -4.50
N LYS A 33 -8.88 13.49 -3.66
CA LYS A 33 -9.83 12.41 -4.02
C LYS A 33 -10.56 12.67 -5.33
N VAL A 34 -11.15 13.84 -5.49
CA VAL A 34 -11.93 14.17 -6.69
C VAL A 34 -11.06 14.17 -7.94
N ALA A 35 -9.86 14.79 -7.85
CA ALA A 35 -8.94 14.84 -8.98
C ALA A 35 -8.45 13.44 -9.39
N ILE A 36 -8.17 12.60 -8.41
CA ILE A 36 -7.73 11.21 -8.65
C ILE A 36 -8.85 10.40 -9.29
N GLU A 37 -10.07 10.53 -8.78
CA GLU A 37 -11.25 9.85 -9.34
C GLU A 37 -11.49 10.22 -10.81
N LYS A 38 -11.35 11.50 -11.14
CA LYS A 38 -11.48 11.97 -12.51
C LYS A 38 -10.40 11.40 -13.42
N LYS A 39 -9.17 11.38 -12.95
CA LYS A 39 -8.03 10.95 -13.75
C LYS A 39 -7.98 9.44 -13.93
N CYS A 40 -8.28 8.69 -12.88
CA CYS A 40 -8.11 7.23 -12.84
C CYS A 40 -9.41 6.45 -13.13
N GLY A 41 -10.56 7.10 -13.01
CA GLY A 41 -11.84 6.43 -13.13
C GLY A 41 -12.19 5.53 -11.95
N CYS A 42 -11.41 5.60 -10.87
CA CYS A 42 -11.61 4.84 -9.64
C CYS A 42 -11.14 5.65 -8.45
N SER A 43 -11.54 5.21 -7.26
CA SER A 43 -11.14 5.81 -5.99
C SER A 43 -10.16 4.90 -5.27
N PHE A 44 -9.32 5.49 -4.41
CA PHE A 44 -8.38 4.74 -3.57
C PHE A 44 -8.66 5.06 -2.11
N GLU A 45 -8.70 4.04 -1.28
CA GLU A 45 -8.96 4.20 0.15
C GLU A 45 -8.01 3.34 0.96
N VAL A 46 -7.32 3.94 1.93
CA VAL A 46 -6.51 3.20 2.90
C VAL A 46 -7.45 2.69 3.97
N ILE A 47 -7.54 1.37 4.12
CA ILE A 47 -8.48 0.75 5.08
C ILE A 47 -7.79 0.21 6.33
N ILE A 48 -6.51 -0.12 6.24
CA ILE A 48 -5.72 -0.62 7.35
C ILE A 48 -4.28 -0.13 7.22
N ALA A 49 -3.67 0.21 8.34
CA ALA A 49 -2.28 0.67 8.38
C ALA A 49 -1.56 0.08 9.58
N CYS A 50 -0.29 -0.23 9.38
CA CYS A 50 0.59 -0.75 10.42
C CYS A 50 1.60 0.33 10.85
N ALA A 51 1.80 0.44 12.15
CA ALA A 51 2.82 1.31 12.73
C ALA A 51 3.33 0.72 14.02
N ARG A 52 4.56 1.07 14.41
CA ARG A 52 5.13 0.61 15.69
C ARG A 52 4.46 1.26 16.88
N ASP A 53 4.17 2.56 16.76
CA ASP A 53 3.55 3.36 17.83
C ASP A 53 2.22 3.91 17.32
N LEU A 54 1.12 3.35 17.81
CA LEU A 54 -0.22 3.75 17.40
C LEU A 54 -0.69 5.04 18.07
N GLU A 55 0.00 5.44 19.16
CA GLU A 55 -0.35 6.64 19.93
C GLU A 55 0.32 7.91 19.37
N LYS A 56 1.34 7.77 18.54
CA LYS A 56 2.07 8.90 18.00
C LYS A 56 1.18 9.79 17.13
N PRO A 57 1.18 11.12 17.35
CA PRO A 57 0.40 12.03 16.49
C PRO A 57 0.86 12.00 15.04
N ARG A 58 -0.08 12.10 14.12
CA ARG A 58 0.21 12.11 12.69
C ARG A 58 -0.55 13.24 12.02
N ASP A 59 0.04 13.77 10.95
CA ASP A 59 -0.52 14.88 10.19
C ASP A 59 -1.46 14.37 9.09
N CYS A 60 -2.44 13.58 9.50
CA CYS A 60 -3.49 13.06 8.61
C CYS A 60 -4.66 12.57 9.45
N SER A 61 -5.83 12.45 8.83
CA SER A 61 -6.98 11.85 9.49
C SER A 61 -6.87 10.32 9.48
N LEU A 62 -7.05 9.71 10.64
CA LEU A 62 -7.06 8.26 10.81
C LEU A 62 -8.46 7.71 11.01
N ASP A 63 -9.48 8.53 10.79
CA ASP A 63 -10.88 8.15 10.99
C ASP A 63 -11.27 7.00 10.06
N GLY A 64 -11.89 5.99 10.63
CA GLY A 64 -12.33 4.81 9.86
C GLY A 64 -11.22 3.84 9.48
N LEU A 65 -9.98 4.15 9.86
CA LEU A 65 -8.82 3.33 9.53
C LEU A 65 -8.57 2.29 10.62
N ILE A 66 -8.34 1.05 10.22
CA ILE A 66 -7.90 0.01 11.15
C ILE A 66 -6.41 0.21 11.39
N LEU A 67 -6.01 0.30 12.66
CA LEU A 67 -4.61 0.46 13.03
C LEU A 67 -4.10 -0.81 13.71
N THR A 68 -2.92 -1.25 13.33
CA THR A 68 -2.29 -2.46 13.87
C THR A 68 -0.78 -2.26 14.04
N THR A 69 -0.20 -3.02 14.95
CA THR A 69 1.26 -3.08 15.08
C THR A 69 1.84 -4.29 14.32
N ASP A 70 0.98 -5.17 13.80
CA ASP A 70 1.40 -6.37 13.10
C ASP A 70 1.30 -6.18 11.59
N PRO A 71 2.42 -6.11 10.85
CA PRO A 71 2.39 -5.96 9.41
C PRO A 71 1.69 -7.12 8.69
N LEU A 72 1.67 -8.30 9.27
CA LEU A 72 0.98 -9.44 8.66
C LEU A 72 -0.53 -9.27 8.64
N GLU A 73 -1.10 -8.55 9.60
CA GLU A 73 -2.54 -8.25 9.57
C GLU A 73 -2.91 -7.42 8.34
N VAL A 74 -2.01 -6.55 7.89
CA VAL A 74 -2.23 -5.72 6.70
C VAL A 74 -2.25 -6.59 5.44
N VAL A 75 -1.22 -7.41 5.26
CA VAL A 75 -1.10 -8.22 4.04
C VAL A 75 -2.07 -9.40 3.99
N ARG A 76 -2.61 -9.80 5.14
CA ARG A 76 -3.58 -10.88 5.22
C ARG A 76 -5.04 -10.40 5.23
N HIS A 77 -5.25 -9.09 5.27
CA HIS A 77 -6.60 -8.53 5.30
C HIS A 77 -7.32 -8.85 3.99
N PRO A 78 -8.48 -9.51 4.04
CA PRO A 78 -9.14 -10.02 2.83
C PRO A 78 -9.59 -8.95 1.85
N GLU A 79 -9.85 -7.73 2.32
CA GLU A 79 -10.30 -6.65 1.46
C GLU A 79 -9.16 -5.79 0.88
N VAL A 80 -7.94 -5.96 1.34
CA VAL A 80 -6.79 -5.22 0.80
C VAL A 80 -6.44 -5.75 -0.59
N GLU A 81 -6.41 -4.87 -1.56
CA GLU A 81 -6.06 -5.18 -2.96
C GLU A 81 -4.64 -4.74 -3.29
N VAL A 82 -4.18 -3.65 -2.67
CA VAL A 82 -2.84 -3.10 -2.89
C VAL A 82 -2.17 -2.88 -1.55
N VAL A 83 -0.95 -3.37 -1.43
CA VAL A 83 -0.11 -3.13 -0.25
C VAL A 83 0.94 -2.09 -0.61
N VAL A 84 1.00 -1.01 0.17
CA VAL A 84 2.03 0.03 0.04
C VAL A 84 3.01 -0.11 1.19
N GLU A 85 4.26 -0.45 0.88
CA GLU A 85 5.27 -0.73 1.90
C GLU A 85 6.25 0.43 2.03
N LEU A 86 6.29 1.01 3.24
CA LEU A 86 7.10 2.16 3.60
C LEU A 86 7.90 1.92 4.88
N ILE A 87 8.02 0.66 5.30
CA ILE A 87 8.70 0.32 6.56
C ILE A 87 10.21 0.52 6.48
N GLY A 88 10.79 0.15 5.33
CA GLY A 88 12.24 0.14 5.17
C GLY A 88 12.88 -1.13 5.75
N GLY A 89 14.21 -1.24 5.61
CA GLY A 89 14.96 -2.42 6.04
C GLY A 89 14.79 -3.60 5.09
N THR A 90 15.36 -4.75 5.42
CA THR A 90 15.35 -5.90 4.53
C THR A 90 14.71 -7.14 5.11
N THR A 91 14.78 -7.34 6.43
CA THR A 91 14.35 -8.59 7.05
C THR A 91 12.84 -8.75 7.06
N ILE A 92 12.16 -7.90 7.81
CA ILE A 92 10.69 -7.97 7.94
C ILE A 92 10.02 -7.54 6.64
N ALA A 93 10.53 -6.50 5.98
CA ALA A 93 9.96 -5.99 4.75
C ALA A 93 9.91 -7.05 3.66
N LEU A 94 11.00 -7.79 3.47
CA LEU A 94 11.04 -8.84 2.44
C LEU A 94 10.00 -9.93 2.71
N GLU A 95 9.93 -10.41 3.94
CA GLU A 95 8.97 -11.44 4.34
C GLU A 95 7.54 -11.02 4.07
N VAL A 96 7.20 -9.79 4.46
CA VAL A 96 5.86 -9.24 4.29
C VAL A 96 5.53 -9.02 2.81
N LEU A 97 6.49 -8.53 2.03
CA LEU A 97 6.31 -8.31 0.60
C LEU A 97 6.04 -9.62 -0.14
N ILE A 98 6.81 -10.66 0.15
CA ILE A 98 6.61 -11.97 -0.47
C ILE A 98 5.24 -12.53 -0.12
N GLU A 99 4.83 -12.44 1.12
CA GLU A 99 3.51 -12.93 1.53
C GLU A 99 2.37 -12.16 0.82
N ALA A 100 2.51 -10.83 0.70
CA ALA A 100 1.52 -10.03 -0.02
C ALA A 100 1.38 -10.50 -1.48
N ILE A 101 2.50 -10.71 -2.15
CA ILE A 101 2.52 -11.17 -3.54
C ILE A 101 1.91 -12.57 -3.67
N GLU A 102 2.25 -13.48 -2.76
CA GLU A 102 1.70 -14.84 -2.77
C GLU A 102 0.20 -14.87 -2.52
N LYS A 103 -0.33 -13.86 -1.84
CA LYS A 103 -1.77 -13.69 -1.63
C LYS A 103 -2.44 -12.90 -2.76
N SER A 104 -1.73 -12.72 -3.87
CA SER A 104 -2.23 -12.06 -5.07
C SER A 104 -2.60 -10.59 -4.85
N LYS A 105 -1.93 -9.92 -3.94
CA LYS A 105 -2.10 -8.48 -3.74
C LYS A 105 -1.07 -7.73 -4.58
N HIS A 106 -1.49 -6.62 -5.15
CA HIS A 106 -0.57 -5.72 -5.82
C HIS A 106 0.29 -5.02 -4.78
N VAL A 107 1.53 -4.68 -5.14
CA VAL A 107 2.49 -4.13 -4.19
C VAL A 107 3.17 -2.90 -4.77
N VAL A 108 3.26 -1.86 -3.95
CA VAL A 108 4.10 -0.69 -4.21
C VAL A 108 5.05 -0.56 -3.03
N THR A 109 6.34 -0.51 -3.29
CA THR A 109 7.35 -0.39 -2.23
C THR A 109 8.28 0.78 -2.50
N ALA A 110 8.67 1.48 -1.43
CA ALA A 110 9.70 2.52 -1.46
C ALA A 110 11.03 1.99 -0.91
N ASN A 111 11.14 0.69 -0.69
CA ASN A 111 12.27 0.07 0.00
C ASN A 111 13.41 -0.23 -0.95
N LYS A 112 14.35 0.71 -1.07
CA LYS A 112 15.54 0.56 -1.92
C LYS A 112 16.38 -0.64 -1.55
N ALA A 113 16.55 -0.90 -0.25
CA ALA A 113 17.39 -2.00 0.21
C ALA A 113 16.80 -3.36 -0.18
N ALA A 114 15.49 -3.54 -0.04
CA ALA A 114 14.82 -4.77 -0.43
C ALA A 114 14.94 -4.99 -1.94
N ILE A 115 14.74 -3.96 -2.75
CA ILE A 115 14.87 -4.06 -4.21
C ILE A 115 16.31 -4.34 -4.62
N ALA A 116 17.28 -3.68 -3.99
CA ALA A 116 18.69 -3.88 -4.31
C ALA A 116 19.17 -5.30 -4.00
N LEU A 117 18.74 -5.87 -2.90
CA LEU A 117 19.19 -7.19 -2.45
C LEU A 117 18.32 -8.35 -3.00
N HIS A 118 17.04 -8.12 -3.18
CA HIS A 118 16.05 -9.17 -3.48
C HIS A 118 15.14 -8.86 -4.67
N GLY A 119 15.51 -7.85 -5.48
CA GLY A 119 14.68 -7.42 -6.60
C GLY A 119 14.31 -8.54 -7.57
N ASN A 120 15.27 -9.38 -7.93
CA ASN A 120 15.02 -10.48 -8.87
C ASN A 120 14.03 -11.50 -8.31
N GLU A 121 14.14 -11.81 -7.01
CA GLU A 121 13.22 -12.72 -6.33
C GLU A 121 11.81 -12.14 -6.28
N LEU A 122 11.70 -10.85 -5.92
CA LEU A 122 10.42 -10.17 -5.84
C LEU A 122 9.74 -10.06 -7.20
N ILE A 123 10.48 -9.69 -8.22
CA ILE A 123 9.97 -9.58 -9.59
C ILE A 123 9.49 -10.94 -10.09
N GLY A 124 10.29 -11.99 -9.87
CA GLY A 124 9.93 -13.35 -10.28
C GLY A 124 8.66 -13.84 -9.59
N THR A 125 8.56 -13.61 -8.29
CA THR A 125 7.37 -13.99 -7.50
C THR A 125 6.13 -13.21 -7.97
N ALA A 126 6.28 -11.93 -8.26
CA ALA A 126 5.20 -11.10 -8.79
C ALA A 126 4.70 -11.62 -10.14
N LYS A 127 5.59 -11.98 -11.03
CA LYS A 127 5.23 -12.55 -12.35
C LYS A 127 4.49 -13.87 -12.21
N ARG A 128 4.95 -14.75 -11.32
CA ARG A 128 4.30 -16.05 -11.10
C ARG A 128 2.88 -15.90 -10.54
N ASN A 129 2.63 -14.84 -9.80
CA ASN A 129 1.32 -14.57 -9.19
C ASN A 129 0.48 -13.56 -9.96
N ASP A 130 0.98 -13.10 -11.11
CA ASP A 130 0.29 -12.14 -11.98
C ASP A 130 -0.18 -10.89 -11.25
N ILE A 131 0.72 -10.29 -10.47
CA ILE A 131 0.43 -9.04 -9.76
C ILE A 131 1.40 -7.93 -10.18
N PHE A 132 0.98 -6.70 -9.94
CA PHE A 132 1.80 -5.51 -10.18
C PHE A 132 2.74 -5.29 -9.00
N LEU A 133 4.02 -5.07 -9.31
CA LEU A 133 5.03 -4.67 -8.33
C LEU A 133 5.65 -3.35 -8.78
N GLY A 134 5.37 -2.27 -8.05
CA GLY A 134 5.90 -0.94 -8.33
C GLY A 134 6.93 -0.52 -7.28
N PHE A 135 8.01 0.14 -7.73
CA PHE A 135 9.04 0.65 -6.81
C PHE A 135 9.66 1.95 -7.32
N GLU A 136 8.82 2.87 -7.70
CA GLU A 136 9.26 4.14 -8.29
C GLU A 136 10.17 4.95 -7.37
N ALA A 137 9.85 5.03 -6.10
CA ALA A 137 10.66 5.77 -5.14
C ALA A 137 12.07 5.20 -5.01
N ALA A 138 12.23 3.89 -5.19
CA ALA A 138 13.54 3.23 -5.18
C ALA A 138 14.36 3.59 -6.41
N ILE A 139 13.72 3.87 -7.52
CA ILE A 139 14.38 4.29 -8.76
C ILE A 139 14.82 5.75 -8.65
N ALA A 140 13.95 6.60 -8.10
CA ALA A 140 14.21 8.04 -7.98
C ALA A 140 15.32 8.36 -6.98
N GLY A 141 15.58 7.49 -6.04
CA GLY A 141 16.64 7.68 -5.07
C GLY A 141 18.04 7.31 -5.59
#